data_f9ae04fcc9c57cb6e6567d06256874a6
#
_entry.id   f9ae04fcc9c57cb6e6567d06256874a6
#
_cell.length_a   1.000
_cell.length_b   1.000
_cell.length_c   1.000
_cell.angle_alpha   90.00
_cell.angle_beta   90.00
_cell.angle_gamma   90.00
#
_symmetry.space_group_name_H-M   'P 1'
#
loop_
_entity.id
_entity.type
_entity.pdbx_description
1 polymer ?
#
loop_
_entity_poly.entity_id
_entity_poly.type
_entity_poly.pdbx_seq_one_letter_code
_entity_poly.pdbx_strand_id
1 'polypeptide(L)'
;MWVGTYKKGVSFYNESVFKFGIADVGDINCVEDGGGDIVWVGTNDRGLIRWNSVTDERMFFSHTADPRSISSDVIVCLLRDSSGRVWAGTFWGGLNCYDGNRFIHYRSRKGDSNSLVYDNVWALAEDADKNIWIGTLGGGLQCLNPQTGIFTTYSTGNSNLVSDYISSLCISCDNNLIIGTSAGMAFMDLRTGEITNFAGTKSGKTRLSNQNINQVYEDSRGLLWIATREGLNVYDSKRDELYEVPIKPGFSKLLILGITEDENKSIWISTGGELINVVLSVDSKTEQPVFRCYTYNDKDGLQSCDFNQRSLKRLHTGEIVVGGLYGLNRFQPGNIKYNRTLPKVMFTGFQLFNEDVKVGKEYAGRVILKEALNETEEVVLAYKQNVFTVLFASDNFVLPEKTQYFYKLEGFNENWLTSMSDMHRVTYTNLAPGTYILKVKATNSDGYAGTEEASLKIVILPPFWMTPWAYIVYALLIVGVVSFSLYAVQRRERNKFRIRQIEEDAKKREELSQMKFRFFTNVSHELRTPLTLIISPMESMMKEITDEKLHGKLQ
;
A
#
# COMPACT_ATOMS: atom_id res chain seq x y z
N MET A 1 -5.87 -33.62 -9.33
CA MET A 1 -6.01 -34.56 -10.46
C MET A 1 -5.81 -33.80 -11.78
N TRP A 2 -4.98 -34.33 -12.67
CA TRP A 2 -4.77 -33.76 -14.00
C TRP A 2 -5.51 -34.63 -15.03
N VAL A 3 -6.27 -34.00 -15.93
CA VAL A 3 -7.04 -34.68 -16.97
C VAL A 3 -6.66 -34.12 -18.32
N GLY A 4 -6.01 -34.93 -19.17
CA GLY A 4 -5.75 -34.58 -20.55
C GLY A 4 -7.02 -34.73 -21.40
N THR A 5 -7.38 -33.72 -22.18
CA THR A 5 -8.54 -33.74 -23.08
C THR A 5 -8.09 -33.74 -24.53
N TYR A 6 -8.85 -34.47 -25.36
CA TYR A 6 -8.53 -34.54 -26.81
C TYR A 6 -8.71 -33.17 -27.45
N LYS A 7 -7.63 -32.59 -27.97
CA LYS A 7 -7.58 -31.28 -28.65
C LYS A 7 -7.99 -30.05 -27.84
N LYS A 8 -8.26 -30.16 -26.53
CA LYS A 8 -8.66 -29.02 -25.66
C LYS A 8 -7.69 -28.76 -24.49
N GLY A 9 -6.48 -29.41 -24.51
CA GLY A 9 -5.46 -29.19 -23.49
C GLY A 9 -5.61 -30.08 -22.26
N VAL A 10 -5.12 -29.60 -21.14
CA VAL A 10 -5.10 -30.31 -19.85
C VAL A 10 -5.96 -29.54 -18.86
N SER A 11 -6.87 -30.24 -18.19
CA SER A 11 -7.66 -29.71 -17.08
C SER A 11 -7.08 -30.18 -15.75
N PHE A 12 -7.07 -29.29 -14.81
CA PHE A 12 -6.62 -29.55 -13.45
C PHE A 12 -7.79 -29.49 -12.47
N TYR A 13 -7.94 -30.50 -11.61
CA TYR A 13 -8.92 -30.51 -10.53
C TYR A 13 -8.20 -30.65 -9.19
N ASN A 14 -8.54 -29.76 -8.26
CA ASN A 14 -8.13 -29.82 -6.86
C ASN A 14 -9.32 -29.40 -5.99
N GLU A 15 -9.60 -30.16 -4.94
CA GLU A 15 -10.72 -29.89 -4.04
C GLU A 15 -10.61 -28.56 -3.30
N SER A 16 -9.41 -28.02 -3.12
CA SER A 16 -9.19 -26.73 -2.48
C SER A 16 -9.48 -25.53 -3.38
N VAL A 17 -9.74 -25.74 -4.68
CA VAL A 17 -10.07 -24.66 -5.62
C VAL A 17 -11.55 -24.30 -5.56
N PHE A 18 -12.43 -25.31 -5.50
CA PHE A 18 -13.88 -25.09 -5.48
C PHE A 18 -14.39 -25.09 -4.03
N LYS A 19 -14.26 -23.95 -3.36
CA LYS A 19 -14.63 -23.76 -1.96
C LYS A 19 -16.11 -23.44 -1.77
N PHE A 20 -16.77 -22.92 -2.82
CA PHE A 20 -18.12 -22.37 -2.77
C PHE A 20 -19.03 -23.07 -3.77
N GLY A 21 -20.19 -23.54 -3.32
CA GLY A 21 -21.25 -24.02 -4.20
C GLY A 21 -21.97 -22.84 -4.85
N ILE A 22 -22.48 -23.05 -6.07
CA ILE A 22 -23.27 -22.05 -6.82
C ILE A 22 -24.66 -22.62 -7.08
N ALA A 23 -25.69 -21.81 -6.81
CA ALA A 23 -27.06 -22.06 -7.23
C ALA A 23 -27.51 -20.93 -8.18
N ASP A 24 -27.92 -21.30 -9.40
CA ASP A 24 -28.46 -20.34 -10.37
C ASP A 24 -29.90 -19.99 -9.99
N VAL A 25 -30.11 -18.84 -9.39
CA VAL A 25 -31.42 -18.33 -8.92
C VAL A 25 -31.75 -16.97 -9.57
N GLY A 26 -30.84 -16.43 -10.38
CA GLY A 26 -30.94 -15.10 -11.01
C GLY A 26 -30.26 -14.00 -10.20
N ASP A 27 -30.61 -12.75 -10.47
CA ASP A 27 -30.06 -11.57 -9.76
C ASP A 27 -30.68 -11.43 -8.38
N ILE A 28 -29.87 -11.61 -7.30
CA ILE A 28 -30.33 -11.71 -5.92
C ILE A 28 -29.95 -10.46 -5.14
N ASN A 29 -30.94 -9.73 -4.65
CA ASN A 29 -30.76 -8.53 -3.83
C ASN A 29 -30.62 -8.83 -2.33
N CYS A 30 -31.38 -9.79 -1.82
CA CYS A 30 -31.39 -10.12 -0.39
C CYS A 30 -31.77 -11.56 -0.13
N VAL A 31 -31.36 -12.07 1.03
CA VAL A 31 -31.64 -13.45 1.47
C VAL A 31 -32.09 -13.43 2.93
N GLU A 32 -33.06 -14.28 3.28
CA GLU A 32 -33.51 -14.46 4.66
C GLU A 32 -33.71 -15.92 4.99
N ASP A 33 -33.41 -16.29 6.23
CA ASP A 33 -33.57 -17.64 6.75
C ASP A 33 -35.07 -17.97 6.97
N GLY A 34 -35.57 -18.98 6.25
CA GLY A 34 -36.96 -19.44 6.36
C GLY A 34 -37.18 -20.44 7.49
N GLY A 35 -36.11 -20.95 8.13
CA GLY A 35 -36.15 -22.07 9.07
C GLY A 35 -36.27 -23.43 8.36
N GLY A 36 -35.76 -24.49 8.97
CA GLY A 36 -35.65 -25.80 8.33
C GLY A 36 -34.79 -25.72 7.06
N ASP A 37 -35.26 -26.30 5.98
CA ASP A 37 -34.54 -26.29 4.70
C ASP A 37 -34.93 -25.10 3.80
N ILE A 38 -35.69 -24.15 4.30
CA ILE A 38 -36.24 -23.04 3.49
C ILE A 38 -35.35 -21.80 3.58
N VAL A 39 -35.07 -21.27 2.43
CA VAL A 39 -34.40 -19.97 2.23
C VAL A 39 -35.32 -19.07 1.43
N TRP A 40 -35.52 -17.85 1.90
CA TRP A 40 -36.26 -16.82 1.17
C TRP A 40 -35.25 -15.96 0.40
N VAL A 41 -35.51 -15.80 -0.89
CA VAL A 41 -34.61 -15.08 -1.79
C VAL A 41 -35.37 -13.95 -2.46
N GLY A 42 -34.96 -12.71 -2.22
CA GLY A 42 -35.47 -11.54 -2.90
C GLY A 42 -34.63 -11.23 -4.13
N THR A 43 -35.30 -11.10 -5.27
CA THR A 43 -34.63 -10.88 -6.57
C THR A 43 -34.85 -9.47 -7.08
N ASN A 44 -34.07 -9.11 -8.10
CA ASN A 44 -34.18 -7.81 -8.76
C ASN A 44 -35.20 -7.79 -9.92
N ASP A 45 -35.71 -8.94 -10.34
CA ASP A 45 -36.53 -9.04 -11.55
C ASP A 45 -37.63 -10.12 -11.50
N ARG A 46 -37.62 -11.03 -10.52
CA ARG A 46 -38.49 -12.21 -10.45
C ARG A 46 -39.36 -12.28 -9.20
N GLY A 47 -39.32 -11.21 -8.38
CA GLY A 47 -40.05 -11.17 -7.14
C GLY A 47 -39.39 -11.93 -6.00
N LEU A 48 -40.19 -12.58 -5.18
CA LEU A 48 -39.77 -13.35 -4.02
C LEU A 48 -39.77 -14.84 -4.32
N ILE A 49 -38.71 -15.56 -3.93
CA ILE A 49 -38.59 -17.00 -4.11
C ILE A 49 -38.54 -17.66 -2.73
N ARG A 50 -39.36 -18.67 -2.54
CA ARG A 50 -39.26 -19.62 -1.44
C ARG A 50 -38.53 -20.84 -1.97
N TRP A 51 -37.32 -21.06 -1.52
CA TRP A 51 -36.42 -22.10 -1.99
C TRP A 51 -36.16 -23.12 -0.90
N ASN A 52 -36.45 -24.43 -1.19
CA ASN A 52 -35.96 -25.50 -0.37
C ASN A 52 -34.54 -25.87 -0.79
N SER A 53 -33.55 -25.56 0.07
CA SER A 53 -32.13 -25.67 -0.23
C SER A 53 -31.62 -27.13 -0.34
N VAL A 54 -32.40 -28.10 0.11
CA VAL A 54 -32.07 -29.53 0.08
C VAL A 54 -32.70 -30.21 -1.15
N THR A 55 -34.00 -29.98 -1.40
CA THR A 55 -34.71 -30.58 -2.55
C THR A 55 -34.58 -29.79 -3.83
N ASP A 56 -34.06 -28.57 -3.76
CA ASP A 56 -34.00 -27.56 -4.83
C ASP A 56 -35.39 -27.14 -5.37
N GLU A 57 -36.45 -27.42 -4.63
CA GLU A 57 -37.78 -26.96 -5.00
C GLU A 57 -37.91 -25.45 -4.81
N ARG A 58 -38.43 -24.76 -5.84
CA ARG A 58 -38.54 -23.30 -5.87
C ARG A 58 -39.97 -22.86 -6.14
N MET A 59 -40.51 -22.05 -5.27
CA MET A 59 -41.82 -21.42 -5.43
C MET A 59 -41.60 -19.90 -5.66
N PHE A 60 -42.13 -19.41 -6.76
CA PHE A 60 -41.97 -18.01 -7.19
C PHE A 60 -43.24 -17.22 -6.87
N PHE A 61 -43.06 -16.04 -6.29
CA PHE A 61 -44.10 -15.07 -6.02
C PHE A 61 -43.79 -13.79 -6.80
N SER A 62 -44.40 -13.63 -7.97
CA SER A 62 -44.21 -12.47 -8.83
C SER A 62 -45.38 -11.50 -8.75
N HIS A 63 -45.14 -10.25 -9.09
CA HIS A 63 -46.19 -9.24 -9.19
C HIS A 63 -47.14 -9.56 -10.34
N THR A 64 -48.46 -9.53 -10.04
CA THR A 64 -49.52 -9.76 -11.02
C THR A 64 -50.65 -8.77 -10.78
N ALA A 65 -51.67 -8.79 -11.65
CA ALA A 65 -52.89 -8.00 -11.41
C ALA A 65 -53.77 -8.47 -10.21
N ASP A 66 -53.45 -9.66 -9.63
CA ASP A 66 -54.13 -10.14 -8.42
C ASP A 66 -53.67 -9.28 -7.22
N PRO A 67 -54.57 -8.61 -6.50
CA PRO A 67 -54.22 -7.78 -5.34
C PRO A 67 -53.64 -8.60 -4.17
N ARG A 68 -53.66 -9.92 -4.24
CA ARG A 68 -53.03 -10.82 -3.27
C ARG A 68 -51.62 -11.21 -3.64
N SER A 69 -51.13 -10.87 -4.87
CA SER A 69 -49.76 -11.08 -5.29
C SER A 69 -48.84 -10.05 -4.61
N ILE A 70 -47.52 -10.29 -4.66
CA ILE A 70 -46.54 -9.32 -4.17
C ILE A 70 -46.64 -7.99 -4.98
N SER A 71 -46.35 -6.86 -4.36
CA SER A 71 -46.55 -5.53 -4.96
C SER A 71 -45.50 -5.10 -5.98
N SER A 72 -44.36 -5.77 -6.06
CA SER A 72 -43.24 -5.51 -6.98
C SER A 72 -42.39 -6.74 -7.16
N ASP A 73 -41.78 -6.89 -8.35
CA ASP A 73 -40.78 -7.94 -8.60
C ASP A 73 -39.37 -7.57 -8.12
N VAL A 74 -39.16 -6.32 -7.69
CA VAL A 74 -37.87 -5.85 -7.16
C VAL A 74 -37.94 -5.88 -5.64
N ILE A 75 -37.38 -6.93 -5.03
CA ILE A 75 -37.32 -7.13 -3.60
C ILE A 75 -35.97 -6.61 -3.10
N VAL A 76 -35.98 -5.70 -2.15
CA VAL A 76 -34.76 -5.02 -1.66
C VAL A 76 -34.29 -5.55 -0.31
N CYS A 77 -35.20 -5.86 0.58
CA CYS A 77 -34.90 -6.40 1.91
C CYS A 77 -35.95 -7.41 2.36
N LEU A 78 -35.54 -8.33 3.19
CA LEU A 78 -36.39 -9.37 3.75
C LEU A 78 -36.19 -9.42 5.27
N LEU A 79 -37.25 -9.80 5.97
CA LEU A 79 -37.24 -10.11 7.39
C LEU A 79 -38.26 -11.23 7.65
N ARG A 80 -37.85 -12.30 8.29
CA ARG A 80 -38.78 -13.26 8.89
C ARG A 80 -38.97 -12.89 10.34
N ASP A 81 -40.21 -12.54 10.70
CA ASP A 81 -40.52 -12.18 12.07
C ASP A 81 -40.63 -13.39 13.00
N SER A 82 -40.63 -13.13 14.29
CA SER A 82 -40.73 -14.16 15.33
C SER A 82 -42.04 -14.99 15.29
N SER A 83 -43.05 -14.53 14.55
CA SER A 83 -44.32 -15.23 14.28
C SER A 83 -44.26 -16.11 13.03
N GLY A 84 -43.15 -16.07 12.28
CA GLY A 84 -42.93 -16.82 11.04
C GLY A 84 -43.46 -16.16 9.79
N ARG A 85 -43.99 -14.92 9.86
CA ARG A 85 -44.38 -14.15 8.68
C ARG A 85 -43.14 -13.59 7.98
N VAL A 86 -43.23 -13.45 6.65
CA VAL A 86 -42.13 -12.90 5.85
C VAL A 86 -42.48 -11.49 5.36
N TRP A 87 -41.68 -10.54 5.79
CA TRP A 87 -41.77 -9.15 5.38
C TRP A 87 -40.82 -8.88 4.23
N ALA A 88 -41.31 -8.29 3.16
CA ALA A 88 -40.56 -7.97 1.95
C ALA A 88 -40.67 -6.48 1.65
N GLY A 89 -39.57 -5.76 1.84
CA GLY A 89 -39.43 -4.38 1.37
C GLY A 89 -39.08 -4.37 -0.12
N THR A 90 -39.73 -3.48 -0.84
CA THR A 90 -39.62 -3.43 -2.31
C THR A 90 -39.17 -2.06 -2.79
N PHE A 91 -38.66 -2.02 -4.01
CA PHE A 91 -38.38 -0.79 -4.72
C PHE A 91 -39.68 -0.26 -5.36
N TRP A 92 -40.18 0.87 -4.90
CA TRP A 92 -41.43 1.54 -5.31
C TRP A 92 -42.72 0.72 -5.07
N GLY A 93 -42.64 -0.43 -4.44
CA GLY A 93 -43.81 -1.27 -4.14
C GLY A 93 -44.28 -1.20 -2.68
N GLY A 94 -43.62 -0.44 -1.83
CA GLY A 94 -43.90 -0.37 -0.40
C GLY A 94 -43.43 -1.62 0.36
N LEU A 95 -44.08 -1.93 1.46
CA LEU A 95 -43.84 -3.08 2.31
C LEU A 95 -44.91 -4.15 2.10
N ASN A 96 -44.49 -5.40 2.00
CA ASN A 96 -45.37 -6.57 1.87
C ASN A 96 -45.17 -7.49 3.07
N CYS A 97 -46.23 -8.06 3.58
CA CYS A 97 -46.21 -9.11 4.59
C CYS A 97 -46.86 -10.38 4.03
N TYR A 98 -46.12 -11.47 3.90
CA TYR A 98 -46.63 -12.78 3.56
C TYR A 98 -47.05 -13.55 4.82
N ASP A 99 -48.33 -13.87 4.93
CA ASP A 99 -48.92 -14.58 6.11
C ASP A 99 -48.95 -16.09 5.94
N GLY A 100 -48.39 -16.65 4.88
CA GLY A 100 -48.43 -18.07 4.51
C GLY A 100 -49.47 -18.38 3.43
N ASN A 101 -50.35 -17.45 3.11
CA ASN A 101 -51.44 -17.60 2.12
C ASN A 101 -51.50 -16.46 1.10
N ARG A 102 -51.30 -15.22 1.53
CA ARG A 102 -51.43 -14.02 0.72
C ARG A 102 -50.46 -12.95 1.16
N PHE A 103 -50.24 -11.93 0.31
CA PHE A 103 -49.51 -10.74 0.66
C PHE A 103 -50.47 -9.65 1.15
N ILE A 104 -50.12 -9.01 2.28
CA ILE A 104 -50.75 -7.81 2.81
C ILE A 104 -49.84 -6.63 2.44
N HIS A 105 -50.39 -5.60 1.83
CA HIS A 105 -49.62 -4.47 1.33
C HIS A 105 -49.74 -3.25 2.22
N TYR A 106 -48.59 -2.64 2.51
CA TYR A 106 -48.51 -1.33 3.18
C TYR A 106 -47.87 -0.36 2.19
N ARG A 107 -48.61 0.70 1.87
CA ARG A 107 -48.23 1.66 0.86
C ARG A 107 -48.32 3.08 1.43
N SER A 108 -47.54 4.01 0.85
CA SER A 108 -47.66 5.43 1.15
C SER A 108 -48.99 5.98 0.64
N ARG A 109 -49.68 6.71 1.50
CA ARG A 109 -50.93 7.41 1.18
C ARG A 109 -50.80 8.87 1.56
N LYS A 110 -50.92 9.76 0.57
CA LYS A 110 -50.78 11.19 0.78
C LYS A 110 -51.84 11.71 1.78
N GLY A 111 -51.40 12.33 2.87
CA GLY A 111 -52.27 12.87 3.91
C GLY A 111 -52.72 11.88 4.97
N ASP A 112 -52.38 10.62 4.89
CA ASP A 112 -52.64 9.59 5.89
C ASP A 112 -51.40 9.36 6.76
N SER A 113 -51.37 9.92 7.97
CA SER A 113 -50.26 9.75 8.92
C SER A 113 -50.13 8.32 9.43
N ASN A 114 -51.18 7.48 9.26
CA ASN A 114 -51.15 6.06 9.64
C ASN A 114 -50.94 5.13 8.41
N SER A 115 -50.07 5.56 7.54
CA SER A 115 -49.62 4.76 6.37
C SER A 115 -48.13 4.76 6.27
N LEU A 116 -47.57 3.92 5.36
CA LEU A 116 -46.18 3.96 5.06
C LEU A 116 -45.76 5.36 4.56
N VAL A 117 -44.68 5.93 5.05
CA VAL A 117 -44.23 7.28 4.69
C VAL A 117 -43.64 7.35 3.29
N TYR A 118 -43.01 6.28 2.84
CA TYR A 118 -42.35 6.25 1.55
C TYR A 118 -42.27 4.81 0.99
N ASP A 119 -42.56 4.62 -0.29
CA ASP A 119 -42.69 3.30 -0.91
C ASP A 119 -41.36 2.58 -1.22
N ASN A 120 -40.21 3.24 -1.06
CA ASN A 120 -38.90 2.58 -1.13
C ASN A 120 -38.47 2.08 0.24
N VAL A 121 -38.80 0.84 0.55
CA VAL A 121 -38.43 0.18 1.80
C VAL A 121 -37.08 -0.49 1.64
N TRP A 122 -36.13 -0.10 2.48
CA TRP A 122 -34.73 -0.49 2.28
C TRP A 122 -34.15 -1.34 3.43
N ALA A 123 -34.63 -1.19 4.65
CA ALA A 123 -34.17 -1.96 5.79
C ALA A 123 -35.34 -2.35 6.71
N LEU A 124 -35.25 -3.52 7.33
CA LEU A 124 -36.27 -4.04 8.25
C LEU A 124 -35.58 -4.62 9.48
N ALA A 125 -36.21 -4.47 10.64
CA ALA A 125 -35.83 -5.14 11.88
C ALA A 125 -37.09 -5.38 12.74
N GLU A 126 -37.09 -6.43 13.57
CA GLU A 126 -38.13 -6.70 14.57
C GLU A 126 -37.56 -6.45 15.95
N ASP A 127 -38.28 -5.70 16.79
CA ASP A 127 -37.89 -5.50 18.19
C ASP A 127 -38.47 -6.56 19.13
N ALA A 128 -38.09 -6.51 20.41
CA ALA A 128 -38.57 -7.44 21.42
C ALA A 128 -40.09 -7.39 21.65
N ASP A 129 -40.71 -6.24 21.38
CA ASP A 129 -42.15 -6.00 21.47
C ASP A 129 -42.90 -6.42 20.19
N LYS A 130 -42.18 -7.03 19.21
CA LYS A 130 -42.69 -7.50 17.92
C LYS A 130 -43.15 -6.38 16.99
N ASN A 131 -42.70 -5.13 17.20
CA ASN A 131 -42.89 -4.08 16.24
C ASN A 131 -41.89 -4.26 15.08
N ILE A 132 -42.33 -3.86 13.89
CA ILE A 132 -41.48 -3.90 12.69
C ILE A 132 -40.93 -2.51 12.43
N TRP A 133 -39.64 -2.37 12.53
CA TRP A 133 -38.90 -1.17 12.20
C TRP A 133 -38.57 -1.13 10.71
N ILE A 134 -38.91 -0.04 10.07
CA ILE A 134 -38.90 0.13 8.61
C ILE A 134 -38.02 1.31 8.27
N GLY A 135 -36.88 1.06 7.63
CA GLY A 135 -36.02 2.09 7.07
C GLY A 135 -36.34 2.35 5.60
N THR A 136 -36.53 3.60 5.24
CA THR A 136 -36.87 4.00 3.87
C THR A 136 -35.78 4.86 3.25
N LEU A 137 -35.76 4.93 1.91
CA LEU A 137 -34.84 5.82 1.18
C LEU A 137 -35.47 7.17 0.92
N GLY A 138 -35.55 8.01 1.95
CA GLY A 138 -36.01 9.40 1.86
C GLY A 138 -37.23 9.76 2.70
N GLY A 139 -37.87 8.79 3.38
CA GLY A 139 -38.98 9.05 4.32
C GLY A 139 -38.58 8.87 5.78
N GLY A 140 -37.34 8.55 6.08
CA GLY A 140 -36.84 8.30 7.41
C GLY A 140 -37.16 6.90 7.93
N LEU A 141 -37.32 6.78 9.25
CA LEU A 141 -37.57 5.56 10.00
C LEU A 141 -39.03 5.49 10.43
N GLN A 142 -39.66 4.34 10.29
CA GLN A 142 -40.98 4.06 10.83
C GLN A 142 -40.98 2.83 11.72
N CYS A 143 -41.84 2.86 12.72
CA CYS A 143 -42.20 1.72 13.55
C CYS A 143 -43.65 1.35 13.24
N LEU A 144 -43.86 0.12 12.80
CA LEU A 144 -45.21 -0.47 12.63
C LEU A 144 -45.49 -1.43 13.78
N ASN A 145 -46.59 -1.22 14.48
CA ASN A 145 -47.14 -2.26 15.34
C ASN A 145 -48.06 -3.16 14.50
N PRO A 146 -47.72 -4.42 14.24
CA PRO A 146 -48.50 -5.28 13.35
C PRO A 146 -49.85 -5.73 13.90
N GLN A 147 -50.06 -5.58 15.22
CA GLN A 147 -51.32 -5.95 15.88
C GLN A 147 -52.36 -4.85 15.77
N THR A 148 -51.92 -3.58 15.93
CA THR A 148 -52.82 -2.42 15.87
C THR A 148 -52.86 -1.76 14.49
N GLY A 149 -51.86 -2.03 13.63
CA GLY A 149 -51.69 -1.41 12.35
C GLY A 149 -51.25 0.06 12.41
N ILE A 150 -50.77 0.52 13.58
CA ILE A 150 -50.34 1.91 13.79
C ILE A 150 -48.90 2.11 13.38
N PHE A 151 -48.64 3.19 12.64
CA PHE A 151 -47.33 3.67 12.28
C PHE A 151 -46.89 4.85 13.15
N THR A 152 -45.62 4.81 13.60
CA THR A 152 -44.94 5.95 14.21
C THR A 152 -43.75 6.32 13.34
N THR A 153 -43.62 7.62 12.97
CA THR A 153 -42.58 8.06 12.02
C THR A 153 -41.56 8.95 12.71
N TYR A 154 -40.28 8.68 12.41
CA TYR A 154 -39.11 9.47 12.85
C TYR A 154 -38.37 9.95 11.61
N SER A 155 -38.13 11.24 11.52
CA SER A 155 -37.44 11.88 10.40
C SER A 155 -36.53 13.01 10.89
N THR A 156 -35.69 13.53 10.02
CA THR A 156 -34.87 14.71 10.30
C THR A 156 -35.71 15.94 10.69
N GLY A 157 -36.99 15.98 10.32
CA GLY A 157 -37.89 17.07 10.64
C GLY A 157 -38.58 16.99 12.02
N ASN A 158 -38.62 15.80 12.65
CA ASN A 158 -39.31 15.59 13.92
C ASN A 158 -38.50 14.85 14.98
N SER A 159 -37.25 14.49 14.67
CA SER A 159 -36.34 13.77 15.57
C SER A 159 -34.88 14.18 15.34
N ASN A 160 -33.98 13.66 16.16
CA ASN A 160 -32.54 13.87 16.00
C ASN A 160 -31.90 12.93 14.93
N LEU A 161 -32.68 12.32 14.05
CA LEU A 161 -32.18 11.47 13.00
C LEU A 161 -31.27 12.26 12.05
N VAL A 162 -30.08 11.72 11.74
CA VAL A 162 -29.05 12.41 10.94
C VAL A 162 -29.38 12.47 9.44
N SER A 163 -30.23 11.53 8.96
CA SER A 163 -30.64 11.45 7.54
C SER A 163 -31.93 10.64 7.41
N ASP A 164 -32.81 11.04 6.48
CA ASP A 164 -34.01 10.29 6.12
C ASP A 164 -33.72 9.11 5.14
N TYR A 165 -32.48 8.95 4.71
CA TYR A 165 -32.03 7.83 3.88
C TYR A 165 -31.48 6.72 4.77
N ILE A 166 -32.34 5.78 5.19
CA ILE A 166 -31.97 4.67 6.06
C ILE A 166 -31.49 3.49 5.23
N SER A 167 -30.25 3.09 5.43
CA SER A 167 -29.64 1.99 4.69
C SER A 167 -29.64 0.68 5.45
N SER A 168 -29.60 0.67 6.78
CA SER A 168 -29.50 -0.53 7.58
C SER A 168 -30.10 -0.34 8.96
N LEU A 169 -30.70 -1.40 9.50
CA LEU A 169 -31.22 -1.48 10.86
C LEU A 169 -30.67 -2.74 11.54
N CYS A 170 -30.30 -2.62 12.81
CA CYS A 170 -29.88 -3.74 13.65
C CYS A 170 -30.39 -3.52 15.08
N ILE A 171 -31.05 -4.52 15.67
CA ILE A 171 -31.38 -4.51 17.10
C ILE A 171 -30.16 -5.00 17.87
N SER A 172 -29.67 -4.21 18.81
CA SER A 172 -28.54 -4.59 19.65
C SER A 172 -28.93 -5.58 20.76
N CYS A 173 -27.96 -6.25 21.34
CA CYS A 173 -28.16 -7.12 22.50
C CYS A 173 -28.77 -6.37 23.71
N ASP A 174 -28.55 -5.08 23.83
CA ASP A 174 -29.12 -4.19 24.86
C ASP A 174 -30.52 -3.67 24.48
N ASN A 175 -31.15 -4.20 23.44
CA ASN A 175 -32.46 -3.82 22.93
C ASN A 175 -32.54 -2.33 22.50
N ASN A 176 -31.46 -1.81 21.91
CA ASN A 176 -31.44 -0.52 21.22
C ASN A 176 -31.50 -0.74 19.70
N LEU A 177 -32.06 0.20 18.96
CA LEU A 177 -32.04 0.16 17.51
C LEU A 177 -30.82 0.96 17.00
N ILE A 178 -29.96 0.28 16.25
CA ILE A 178 -28.82 0.86 15.56
C ILE A 178 -29.26 1.18 14.13
N ILE A 179 -29.07 2.42 13.72
CA ILE A 179 -29.57 2.97 12.47
C ILE A 179 -28.40 3.40 11.61
N GLY A 180 -28.14 2.68 10.52
CA GLY A 180 -27.20 3.09 9.48
C GLY A 180 -27.88 3.98 8.45
N THR A 181 -27.26 5.11 8.11
CA THR A 181 -27.80 6.07 7.15
C THR A 181 -26.78 6.50 6.10
N SER A 182 -27.20 7.29 5.12
CA SER A 182 -26.32 7.88 4.12
C SER A 182 -25.40 8.98 4.68
N ALA A 183 -25.63 9.46 5.91
CA ALA A 183 -24.90 10.58 6.51
C ALA A 183 -24.33 10.26 7.91
N GLY A 184 -24.21 8.97 8.25
CA GLY A 184 -23.69 8.49 9.52
C GLY A 184 -24.58 7.45 10.17
N MET A 185 -24.30 7.17 11.44
CA MET A 185 -24.98 6.17 12.24
C MET A 185 -25.65 6.83 13.45
N ALA A 186 -26.80 6.30 13.87
CA ALA A 186 -27.51 6.72 15.07
C ALA A 186 -27.91 5.52 15.92
N PHE A 187 -28.12 5.75 17.22
CA PHE A 187 -28.67 4.81 18.18
C PHE A 187 -30.00 5.33 18.67
N MET A 188 -30.99 4.46 18.76
CA MET A 188 -32.29 4.79 19.34
C MET A 188 -32.55 3.89 20.54
N ASP A 189 -32.75 4.47 21.70
CA ASP A 189 -33.29 3.76 22.87
C ASP A 189 -34.77 3.44 22.62
N LEU A 190 -35.08 2.16 22.43
CA LEU A 190 -36.44 1.70 22.09
C LEU A 190 -37.44 1.92 23.22
N ARG A 191 -36.98 2.09 24.45
CA ARG A 191 -37.82 2.34 25.62
C ARG A 191 -38.25 3.82 25.71
N THR A 192 -37.34 4.77 25.38
CA THR A 192 -37.60 6.20 25.47
C THR A 192 -37.96 6.84 24.13
N GLY A 193 -37.57 6.22 23.03
CA GLY A 193 -37.67 6.74 21.68
C GLY A 193 -36.61 7.82 21.37
N GLU A 194 -35.64 8.04 22.25
CA GLU A 194 -34.58 9.03 22.06
C GLU A 194 -33.57 8.56 21.04
N ILE A 195 -33.22 9.42 20.07
CA ILE A 195 -32.23 9.16 19.04
C ILE A 195 -30.96 9.98 19.33
N THR A 196 -29.82 9.28 19.40
CA THR A 196 -28.49 9.85 19.58
C THR A 196 -27.61 9.53 18.37
N ASN A 197 -27.07 10.55 17.73
CA ASN A 197 -26.17 10.37 16.59
C ASN A 197 -24.76 9.97 17.03
N PHE A 198 -24.15 9.06 16.30
CA PHE A 198 -22.77 8.65 16.54
C PHE A 198 -21.80 9.74 16.07
N ALA A 199 -21.20 10.46 17.00
CA ALA A 199 -20.25 11.54 16.74
C ALA A 199 -18.78 11.09 16.63
N GLY A 200 -18.52 9.78 16.69
CA GLY A 200 -17.19 9.20 16.89
C GLY A 200 -16.91 8.90 18.36
N THR A 201 -15.70 8.48 18.68
CA THR A 201 -15.30 8.21 20.07
C THR A 201 -15.12 9.51 20.86
N LYS A 202 -15.31 9.48 22.17
CA LYS A 202 -15.10 10.63 23.08
C LYS A 202 -13.69 11.20 23.00
N SER A 203 -12.73 10.34 22.67
CA SER A 203 -11.33 10.75 22.45
C SER A 203 -11.14 11.60 21.18
N GLY A 204 -12.11 11.62 20.25
CA GLY A 204 -12.09 12.39 19.00
C GLY A 204 -11.03 11.97 18.00
N LYS A 205 -10.29 10.88 18.27
CA LYS A 205 -9.13 10.44 17.46
C LYS A 205 -9.51 9.61 16.26
N THR A 206 -10.67 8.97 16.26
CA THR A 206 -11.07 8.05 15.18
C THR A 206 -12.46 8.40 14.66
N ARG A 207 -12.60 8.55 13.34
CA ARG A 207 -13.85 8.75 12.63
C ARG A 207 -14.12 7.54 11.75
N LEU A 208 -15.39 7.31 11.40
CA LEU A 208 -15.75 6.31 10.39
C LEU A 208 -14.99 6.57 9.10
N SER A 209 -14.55 5.51 8.43
CA SER A 209 -13.85 5.57 7.14
C SER A 209 -14.71 6.28 6.07
N ASN A 210 -16.03 6.13 6.14
CA ASN A 210 -17.00 6.91 5.35
C ASN A 210 -18.31 7.04 6.10
N GLN A 211 -19.00 8.18 5.93
CA GLN A 211 -20.29 8.44 6.58
C GLN A 211 -21.46 7.70 5.91
N ASN A 212 -21.31 7.23 4.68
CA ASN A 212 -22.34 6.47 4.00
C ASN A 212 -22.27 5.00 4.44
N ILE A 213 -23.19 4.61 5.30
CA ILE A 213 -23.28 3.27 5.88
C ILE A 213 -24.07 2.37 4.95
N ASN A 214 -23.54 1.20 4.64
CA ASN A 214 -24.23 0.17 3.86
C ASN A 214 -24.91 -0.87 4.75
N GLN A 215 -24.24 -1.29 5.83
CA GLN A 215 -24.79 -2.22 6.81
C GLN A 215 -24.15 -1.98 8.19
N VAL A 216 -24.95 -2.14 9.23
CA VAL A 216 -24.51 -2.28 10.62
C VAL A 216 -24.83 -3.69 11.10
N TYR A 217 -23.92 -4.29 11.88
CA TYR A 217 -24.05 -5.65 12.38
C TYR A 217 -23.39 -5.75 13.76
N GLU A 218 -24.12 -6.19 14.77
CA GLU A 218 -23.57 -6.49 16.08
C GLU A 218 -23.22 -8.00 16.15
N ASP A 219 -21.98 -8.29 16.48
CA ASP A 219 -21.53 -9.67 16.59
C ASP A 219 -21.83 -10.28 17.97
N SER A 220 -21.62 -11.58 18.11
CA SER A 220 -21.88 -12.32 19.36
C SER A 220 -21.03 -11.87 20.56
N ARG A 221 -20.03 -11.02 20.35
CA ARG A 221 -19.17 -10.42 21.38
C ARG A 221 -19.67 -9.04 21.82
N GLY A 222 -20.67 -8.49 21.12
CA GLY A 222 -21.18 -7.15 21.30
C GLY A 222 -20.35 -6.07 20.61
N LEU A 223 -19.52 -6.44 19.63
CA LEU A 223 -18.80 -5.51 18.79
C LEU A 223 -19.67 -5.09 17.60
N LEU A 224 -19.73 -3.80 17.34
CA LEU A 224 -20.51 -3.26 16.23
C LEU A 224 -19.62 -3.12 14.99
N TRP A 225 -19.92 -3.91 13.97
CA TRP A 225 -19.29 -3.87 12.65
C TRP A 225 -20.05 -2.94 11.73
N ILE A 226 -19.35 -2.03 11.08
CA ILE A 226 -19.92 -0.93 10.29
C ILE A 226 -19.34 -1.00 8.88
N ALA A 227 -20.15 -1.51 7.95
CA ALA A 227 -19.84 -1.52 6.53
C ALA A 227 -20.10 -0.14 5.93
N THR A 228 -19.09 0.43 5.30
CA THR A 228 -19.20 1.73 4.66
C THR A 228 -18.88 1.66 3.16
N ARG A 229 -19.07 2.75 2.43
CA ARG A 229 -18.64 2.84 1.03
C ARG A 229 -17.12 2.82 0.85
N GLU A 230 -16.36 3.12 1.90
CA GLU A 230 -14.90 3.24 1.82
C GLU A 230 -14.19 2.51 2.98
N GLY A 231 -14.63 1.32 3.35
CA GLY A 231 -13.98 0.49 4.34
C GLY A 231 -14.91 -0.11 5.39
N LEU A 232 -14.32 -0.90 6.26
CA LEU A 232 -14.98 -1.59 7.37
C LEU A 232 -14.44 -1.03 8.69
N ASN A 233 -15.37 -0.63 9.57
CA ASN A 233 -15.03 -0.20 10.91
C ASN A 233 -15.59 -1.17 11.96
N VAL A 234 -14.95 -1.21 13.12
CA VAL A 234 -15.42 -1.94 14.30
C VAL A 234 -15.47 -0.98 15.48
N TYR A 235 -16.62 -0.87 16.12
CA TYR A 235 -16.80 -0.06 17.31
C TYR A 235 -17.02 -0.95 18.53
N ASP A 236 -16.17 -0.80 19.55
CA ASP A 236 -16.34 -1.38 20.87
C ASP A 236 -16.98 -0.34 21.79
N SER A 237 -18.28 -0.51 22.06
CA SER A 237 -19.04 0.43 22.91
C SER A 237 -18.59 0.38 24.38
N LYS A 238 -18.01 -0.73 24.84
CA LYS A 238 -17.53 -0.89 26.24
C LYS A 238 -16.26 -0.12 26.50
N ARG A 239 -15.37 -0.07 25.47
CA ARG A 239 -14.10 0.66 25.54
C ARG A 239 -14.19 2.08 24.95
N ASP A 240 -15.28 2.38 24.25
CA ASP A 240 -15.46 3.58 23.42
C ASP A 240 -14.32 3.75 22.40
N GLU A 241 -13.98 2.66 21.70
CA GLU A 241 -12.90 2.61 20.72
C GLU A 241 -13.43 2.22 19.35
N LEU A 242 -12.96 2.92 18.33
CA LEU A 242 -13.29 2.67 16.92
C LEU A 242 -12.03 2.28 16.17
N TYR A 243 -12.09 1.17 15.47
CA TYR A 243 -10.98 0.62 14.68
C TYR A 243 -11.37 0.55 13.21
N GLU A 244 -10.45 0.88 12.33
CA GLU A 244 -10.54 0.58 10.91
C GLU A 244 -9.89 -0.79 10.65
N VAL A 245 -10.58 -1.67 9.92
CA VAL A 245 -10.07 -3.02 9.61
C VAL A 245 -9.15 -2.94 8.39
N PRO A 246 -7.87 -3.31 8.51
CA PRO A 246 -6.90 -3.24 7.42
C PRO A 246 -7.06 -4.43 6.47
N ILE A 247 -8.08 -4.41 5.62
CA ILE A 247 -8.43 -5.54 4.74
C ILE A 247 -7.33 -5.82 3.72
N LYS A 248 -6.84 -4.78 3.04
CA LYS A 248 -5.76 -4.88 2.05
C LYS A 248 -4.74 -3.76 2.29
N PRO A 249 -3.48 -4.06 2.58
CA PRO A 249 -2.45 -3.04 2.68
C PRO A 249 -2.35 -2.23 1.38
N GLY A 250 -2.48 -0.89 1.49
CA GLY A 250 -2.42 0.03 0.35
C GLY A 250 -3.75 0.28 -0.38
N PHE A 251 -4.85 -0.39 -0.01
CA PHE A 251 -6.20 -0.11 -0.52
C PHE A 251 -7.10 0.34 0.62
N SER A 252 -7.19 1.64 0.85
CA SER A 252 -8.01 2.24 1.91
C SER A 252 -9.50 2.39 1.53
N LYS A 253 -9.87 2.18 0.27
CA LYS A 253 -11.22 2.46 -0.24
C LYS A 253 -11.87 1.21 -0.82
N LEU A 254 -12.39 0.36 0.05
CA LEU A 254 -13.10 -0.85 -0.35
C LEU A 254 -14.58 -0.71 0.00
N LEU A 255 -15.46 -0.86 -0.99
CA LEU A 255 -16.90 -0.88 -0.82
C LEU A 255 -17.33 -2.18 -0.14
N ILE A 256 -17.86 -2.08 1.09
CA ILE A 256 -18.39 -3.22 1.84
C ILE A 256 -19.91 -3.27 1.68
N LEU A 257 -20.44 -4.40 1.23
CA LEU A 257 -21.84 -4.58 0.86
C LEU A 257 -22.65 -5.37 1.88
N GLY A 258 -22.04 -6.37 2.51
CA GLY A 258 -22.70 -7.24 3.47
C GLY A 258 -21.76 -7.71 4.57
N ILE A 259 -22.33 -7.99 5.76
CA ILE A 259 -21.61 -8.50 6.94
C ILE A 259 -22.43 -9.64 7.56
N THR A 260 -21.77 -10.72 7.96
CA THR A 260 -22.34 -11.77 8.78
C THR A 260 -21.27 -12.45 9.65
N GLU A 261 -21.66 -13.12 10.74
CA GLU A 261 -20.76 -13.84 11.64
C GLU A 261 -20.94 -15.36 11.46
N ASP A 262 -19.85 -16.13 11.46
CA ASP A 262 -19.90 -17.60 11.47
C ASP A 262 -19.88 -18.20 12.90
N GLU A 263 -19.93 -19.50 12.99
CA GLU A 263 -19.92 -20.23 14.28
C GLU A 263 -18.61 -20.08 15.06
N ASN A 264 -17.52 -19.80 14.35
CA ASN A 264 -16.20 -19.57 14.93
C ASN A 264 -15.98 -18.12 15.34
N LYS A 265 -17.03 -17.27 15.28
CA LYS A 265 -16.99 -15.83 15.53
C LYS A 265 -16.09 -15.06 14.56
N SER A 266 -15.83 -15.63 13.39
CA SER A 266 -15.20 -14.92 12.29
C SER A 266 -16.24 -14.13 11.51
N ILE A 267 -15.86 -12.95 11.07
CA ILE A 267 -16.76 -12.08 10.31
C ILE A 267 -16.54 -12.30 8.82
N TRP A 268 -17.61 -12.51 8.10
CA TRP A 268 -17.63 -12.59 6.66
C TRP A 268 -18.18 -11.31 6.10
N ILE A 269 -17.50 -10.74 5.12
CA ILE A 269 -17.94 -9.52 4.42
C ILE A 269 -17.92 -9.75 2.91
N SER A 270 -18.93 -9.21 2.23
CA SER A 270 -18.98 -9.16 0.78
C SER A 270 -18.61 -7.77 0.27
N THR A 271 -17.93 -7.73 -0.86
CA THR A 271 -17.53 -6.52 -1.59
C THR A 271 -18.02 -6.61 -3.04
N GLY A 272 -17.79 -5.60 -3.86
CA GLY A 272 -18.12 -5.65 -5.29
C GLY A 272 -17.34 -6.71 -6.10
N GLY A 273 -16.38 -7.42 -5.49
CA GLY A 273 -15.52 -8.36 -6.21
C GLY A 273 -15.03 -9.55 -5.39
N GLU A 274 -15.28 -9.58 -4.11
CA GLU A 274 -14.66 -10.57 -3.24
C GLU A 274 -15.52 -10.86 -2.01
N LEU A 275 -15.38 -12.08 -1.50
CA LEU A 275 -15.84 -12.47 -0.19
C LEU A 275 -14.62 -12.55 0.73
N ILE A 276 -14.69 -11.91 1.90
CA ILE A 276 -13.54 -11.80 2.80
C ILE A 276 -13.94 -12.34 4.19
N ASN A 277 -13.13 -13.24 4.71
CA ASN A 277 -13.22 -13.70 6.09
C ASN A 277 -12.26 -12.88 6.97
N VAL A 278 -12.79 -12.25 7.99
CA VAL A 278 -12.04 -11.43 8.95
C VAL A 278 -12.00 -12.14 10.30
N VAL A 279 -10.82 -12.59 10.68
CA VAL A 279 -10.57 -13.21 11.99
C VAL A 279 -10.01 -12.15 12.93
N LEU A 280 -10.74 -11.88 14.00
CA LEU A 280 -10.31 -10.97 15.05
C LEU A 280 -9.66 -11.75 16.19
N SER A 281 -8.45 -11.36 16.54
CA SER A 281 -7.72 -11.81 17.73
C SER A 281 -7.25 -10.60 18.54
N VAL A 282 -6.87 -10.80 19.79
CA VAL A 282 -6.30 -9.75 20.66
C VAL A 282 -4.83 -10.09 20.88
N ASP A 283 -3.97 -9.13 20.64
CA ASP A 283 -2.53 -9.27 20.96
C ASP A 283 -2.34 -9.33 22.47
N SER A 284 -1.69 -10.40 22.97
CA SER A 284 -1.52 -10.66 24.40
C SER A 284 -0.62 -9.67 25.12
N LYS A 285 0.17 -8.87 24.39
CA LYS A 285 1.10 -7.89 24.97
C LYS A 285 0.55 -6.47 24.94
N THR A 286 -0.12 -6.12 23.83
CA THR A 286 -0.61 -4.76 23.59
C THR A 286 -2.10 -4.60 23.92
N GLU A 287 -2.83 -5.71 24.11
CA GLU A 287 -4.28 -5.76 24.24
C GLU A 287 -5.06 -5.14 23.07
N GLN A 288 -4.36 -4.88 21.97
CA GLN A 288 -4.96 -4.31 20.77
C GLN A 288 -5.56 -5.37 19.86
N PRO A 289 -6.65 -5.07 19.12
CA PRO A 289 -7.22 -5.98 18.16
C PRO A 289 -6.28 -6.20 16.97
N VAL A 290 -6.12 -7.46 16.59
CA VAL A 290 -5.36 -7.89 15.42
C VAL A 290 -6.32 -8.54 14.44
N PHE A 291 -6.42 -7.98 13.24
CA PHE A 291 -7.27 -8.46 12.18
C PHE A 291 -6.47 -9.28 11.17
N ARG A 292 -6.94 -10.49 10.86
CA ARG A 292 -6.42 -11.32 9.77
C ARG A 292 -7.51 -11.50 8.74
N CYS A 293 -7.23 -11.12 7.48
CA CYS A 293 -8.20 -11.15 6.40
C CYS A 293 -7.81 -12.22 5.37
N TYR A 294 -8.76 -13.07 5.01
CA TYR A 294 -8.63 -14.09 3.96
C TYR A 294 -9.61 -13.77 2.84
N THR A 295 -9.10 -13.56 1.63
CA THR A 295 -9.87 -13.09 0.50
C THR A 295 -10.14 -14.22 -0.51
N TYR A 296 -11.39 -14.31 -0.95
CA TYR A 296 -11.88 -15.28 -1.93
C TYR A 296 -12.52 -14.56 -3.11
N ASN A 297 -12.36 -15.09 -4.30
CA ASN A 297 -12.90 -14.54 -5.54
C ASN A 297 -13.45 -15.64 -6.48
N ASP A 298 -13.71 -15.31 -7.75
CA ASP A 298 -14.21 -16.23 -8.77
C ASP A 298 -13.34 -17.47 -8.95
N LYS A 299 -12.02 -17.37 -8.74
CA LYS A 299 -11.08 -18.49 -8.82
C LYS A 299 -11.23 -19.51 -7.70
N ASP A 300 -11.81 -19.12 -6.58
CA ASP A 300 -12.17 -20.02 -5.49
C ASP A 300 -13.55 -20.68 -5.66
N GLY A 301 -14.25 -20.38 -6.76
CA GLY A 301 -15.58 -20.90 -7.07
C GLY A 301 -16.72 -19.98 -6.68
N LEU A 302 -16.44 -18.70 -6.38
CA LEU A 302 -17.50 -17.70 -6.26
C LEU A 302 -18.07 -17.37 -7.64
N GLN A 303 -19.33 -16.91 -7.68
CA GLN A 303 -19.87 -16.31 -8.90
C GLN A 303 -18.99 -15.11 -9.32
N SER A 304 -19.07 -14.71 -10.59
CA SER A 304 -18.28 -13.57 -11.06
C SER A 304 -18.67 -12.30 -10.31
N CYS A 305 -18.00 -12.04 -9.27
CA CYS A 305 -17.63 -10.83 -8.57
C CYS A 305 -18.61 -9.66 -8.33
N ASP A 306 -19.92 -9.79 -8.61
CA ASP A 306 -20.88 -8.72 -8.34
C ASP A 306 -21.90 -9.15 -7.27
N PHE A 307 -21.49 -9.07 -6.01
CA PHE A 307 -22.41 -9.28 -4.89
C PHE A 307 -23.28 -8.05 -4.67
N ASN A 308 -24.54 -8.29 -4.29
CA ASN A 308 -25.49 -7.24 -3.97
C ASN A 308 -25.45 -6.87 -2.48
N GLN A 309 -25.85 -5.66 -2.17
CA GLN A 309 -25.94 -5.17 -0.81
C GLN A 309 -26.94 -6.01 -0.01
N ARG A 310 -26.56 -6.46 1.21
CA ARG A 310 -27.40 -7.28 2.10
C ARG A 310 -27.76 -8.69 1.60
N SER A 311 -27.12 -9.16 0.56
CA SER A 311 -27.30 -10.52 0.06
C SER A 311 -26.50 -11.57 0.85
N LEU A 312 -25.68 -11.15 1.82
CA LEU A 312 -24.87 -12.03 2.67
C LEU A 312 -25.62 -12.35 3.96
N LYS A 313 -25.90 -13.62 4.20
CA LYS A 313 -26.65 -14.08 5.38
C LYS A 313 -26.12 -15.44 5.86
N ARG A 314 -26.01 -15.60 7.19
CA ARG A 314 -25.85 -16.91 7.82
C ARG A 314 -27.22 -17.48 8.11
N LEU A 315 -27.43 -18.73 7.71
CA LEU A 315 -28.62 -19.51 8.00
C LEU A 315 -28.49 -20.18 9.38
N HIS A 316 -29.61 -20.58 9.97
CA HIS A 316 -29.62 -21.29 11.25
C HIS A 316 -28.84 -22.63 11.22
N THR A 317 -28.64 -23.23 10.03
CA THR A 317 -27.78 -24.40 9.82
C THR A 317 -26.28 -24.12 9.96
N GLY A 318 -25.88 -22.85 10.12
CA GLY A 318 -24.50 -22.39 10.08
C GLY A 318 -23.95 -22.19 8.68
N GLU A 319 -24.71 -22.57 7.64
CA GLU A 319 -24.35 -22.29 6.25
C GLU A 319 -24.42 -20.79 5.97
N ILE A 320 -23.46 -20.28 5.24
CA ILE A 320 -23.47 -18.90 4.76
C ILE A 320 -23.86 -18.88 3.29
N VAL A 321 -24.76 -17.97 2.96
CA VAL A 321 -25.21 -17.71 1.59
C VAL A 321 -24.90 -16.28 1.20
N VAL A 322 -24.51 -16.05 -0.05
CA VAL A 322 -24.27 -14.73 -0.60
C VAL A 322 -24.79 -14.62 -2.02
N GLY A 323 -25.67 -13.66 -2.25
CA GLY A 323 -26.30 -13.41 -3.55
C GLY A 323 -25.63 -12.32 -4.35
N GLY A 324 -25.78 -12.39 -5.65
CA GLY A 324 -25.32 -11.38 -6.58
C GLY A 324 -25.99 -11.52 -7.93
N LEU A 325 -25.42 -10.88 -8.94
CA LEU A 325 -25.99 -10.77 -10.28
C LEU A 325 -26.18 -12.14 -10.97
N TYR A 326 -25.34 -13.13 -10.67
CA TYR A 326 -25.33 -14.44 -11.36
C TYR A 326 -25.76 -15.60 -10.45
N GLY A 327 -26.49 -15.33 -9.39
CA GLY A 327 -27.05 -16.37 -8.51
C GLY A 327 -26.60 -16.26 -7.06
N LEU A 328 -26.61 -17.43 -6.39
CA LEU A 328 -26.31 -17.57 -4.97
C LEU A 328 -25.10 -18.49 -4.77
N ASN A 329 -24.08 -18.01 -4.12
CA ASN A 329 -23.07 -18.89 -3.54
C ASN A 329 -23.52 -19.36 -2.14
N ARG A 330 -23.20 -20.64 -1.83
CA ARG A 330 -23.49 -21.26 -0.55
C ARG A 330 -22.30 -22.07 -0.07
N PHE A 331 -22.02 -22.01 1.22
CA PHE A 331 -20.91 -22.76 1.81
C PHE A 331 -21.02 -22.88 3.32
N GLN A 332 -20.43 -23.96 3.86
CA GLN A 332 -20.26 -24.14 5.29
C GLN A 332 -18.83 -23.67 5.64
N PRO A 333 -18.64 -22.62 6.47
CA PRO A 333 -17.31 -22.10 6.80
C PRO A 333 -16.34 -23.16 7.34
N GLY A 334 -16.84 -24.07 8.19
CA GLY A 334 -16.04 -25.16 8.76
C GLY A 334 -15.59 -26.23 7.74
N ASN A 335 -16.21 -26.29 6.57
CA ASN A 335 -15.92 -27.27 5.52
C ASN A 335 -15.00 -26.73 4.41
N ILE A 336 -14.57 -25.48 4.49
CA ILE A 336 -13.67 -24.92 3.51
C ILE A 336 -12.34 -25.67 3.54
N LYS A 337 -11.97 -26.26 2.40
CA LYS A 337 -10.71 -26.97 2.24
C LYS A 337 -9.60 -25.99 1.82
N TYR A 338 -8.55 -25.95 2.61
CA TYR A 338 -7.39 -25.12 2.35
C TYR A 338 -6.25 -25.95 1.76
N ASN A 339 -5.53 -25.38 0.79
CA ASN A 339 -4.27 -25.93 0.34
C ASN A 339 -3.20 -25.69 1.44
N ARG A 340 -2.82 -26.75 2.15
CA ARG A 340 -1.80 -26.71 3.20
C ARG A 340 -0.40 -27.02 2.70
N THR A 341 -0.24 -27.27 1.40
CA THR A 341 1.08 -27.53 0.80
C THR A 341 1.90 -26.25 0.86
N LEU A 342 3.06 -26.32 1.53
CA LEU A 342 3.96 -25.18 1.67
C LEU A 342 4.73 -25.02 0.36
N PRO A 343 4.72 -23.82 -0.25
CA PRO A 343 5.39 -23.59 -1.52
C PRO A 343 6.91 -23.49 -1.33
N LYS A 344 7.66 -24.06 -2.29
CA LYS A 344 9.11 -23.86 -2.43
C LYS A 344 9.35 -22.87 -3.56
N VAL A 345 10.26 -21.94 -3.33
CA VAL A 345 10.69 -20.96 -4.34
C VAL A 345 11.99 -21.41 -4.97
N MET A 346 12.08 -21.25 -6.29
CA MET A 346 13.31 -21.45 -7.05
C MET A 346 13.59 -20.26 -7.95
N PHE A 347 14.86 -19.96 -8.18
CA PHE A 347 15.28 -18.95 -9.14
C PHE A 347 15.24 -19.54 -10.54
N THR A 348 14.52 -18.89 -11.46
CA THR A 348 14.25 -19.41 -12.80
C THR A 348 15.05 -18.71 -13.89
N GLY A 349 15.53 -17.49 -13.64
CA GLY A 349 16.29 -16.74 -14.63
C GLY A 349 17.00 -15.53 -14.06
N PHE A 350 18.04 -15.10 -14.77
CA PHE A 350 18.82 -13.91 -14.47
C PHE A 350 18.93 -13.07 -15.73
N GLN A 351 18.68 -11.78 -15.62
CA GLN A 351 18.77 -10.84 -16.74
C GLN A 351 19.76 -9.72 -16.41
N LEU A 352 20.49 -9.29 -17.42
CA LEU A 352 21.30 -8.07 -17.40
C LEU A 352 20.73 -7.09 -18.43
N PHE A 353 20.45 -5.86 -18.01
CA PHE A 353 19.88 -4.83 -18.89
C PHE A 353 18.65 -5.32 -19.67
N ASN A 354 17.78 -6.12 -19.00
CA ASN A 354 16.60 -6.79 -19.56
C ASN A 354 16.89 -7.87 -20.64
N GLU A 355 18.14 -8.32 -20.78
CA GLU A 355 18.48 -9.45 -21.64
C GLU A 355 18.80 -10.69 -20.81
N ASP A 356 18.28 -11.85 -21.21
CA ASP A 356 18.51 -13.11 -20.51
C ASP A 356 19.98 -13.52 -20.52
N VAL A 357 20.51 -13.82 -19.36
CA VAL A 357 21.86 -14.38 -19.21
C VAL A 357 21.82 -15.88 -19.43
N LYS A 358 22.50 -16.33 -20.48
CA LYS A 358 22.59 -17.77 -20.84
C LYS A 358 23.73 -18.43 -20.10
N VAL A 359 23.51 -19.68 -19.66
CA VAL A 359 24.53 -20.53 -19.04
C VAL A 359 25.72 -20.73 -19.99
N GLY A 360 26.92 -20.60 -19.48
CA GLY A 360 28.17 -20.80 -20.24
C GLY A 360 28.52 -19.66 -21.19
N LYS A 361 27.69 -18.64 -21.36
CA LYS A 361 27.99 -17.50 -22.25
C LYS A 361 28.78 -16.42 -21.52
N GLU A 362 29.75 -15.85 -22.20
CA GLU A 362 30.54 -14.72 -21.70
C GLU A 362 29.82 -13.38 -21.90
N TYR A 363 29.85 -12.55 -20.84
CA TYR A 363 29.36 -11.19 -20.82
C TYR A 363 30.45 -10.26 -20.30
N ALA A 364 30.96 -9.38 -21.16
CA ALA A 364 32.11 -8.51 -20.88
C ALA A 364 33.36 -9.27 -20.37
N GLY A 365 33.68 -10.41 -21.00
CA GLY A 365 34.85 -11.20 -20.68
C GLY A 365 34.73 -12.13 -19.46
N ARG A 366 33.48 -12.35 -18.99
CA ARG A 366 33.19 -13.26 -17.86
C ARG A 366 31.95 -14.11 -18.11
N VAL A 367 32.01 -15.35 -17.69
CA VAL A 367 30.84 -16.23 -17.59
C VAL A 367 30.16 -15.92 -16.26
N ILE A 368 28.90 -15.39 -16.32
CA ILE A 368 28.11 -15.01 -15.16
C ILE A 368 27.43 -16.22 -14.54
N LEU A 369 26.81 -17.06 -15.37
CA LEU A 369 26.20 -18.32 -14.97
C LEU A 369 27.00 -19.49 -15.55
N LYS A 370 27.58 -20.32 -14.67
CA LYS A 370 28.27 -21.53 -15.06
C LYS A 370 27.34 -22.72 -15.19
N GLU A 371 26.26 -22.70 -14.44
CA GLU A 371 25.22 -23.71 -14.34
C GLU A 371 23.85 -23.05 -14.26
N ALA A 372 22.77 -23.81 -14.18
CA ALA A 372 21.41 -23.26 -14.04
C ALA A 372 21.30 -22.45 -12.76
N LEU A 373 20.52 -21.35 -12.81
CA LEU A 373 20.45 -20.39 -11.69
C LEU A 373 19.96 -21.01 -10.36
N ASN A 374 19.11 -22.03 -10.44
CA ASN A 374 18.62 -22.78 -9.27
C ASN A 374 19.72 -23.64 -8.59
N GLU A 375 20.84 -23.90 -9.29
CA GLU A 375 22.00 -24.63 -8.77
C GLU A 375 23.16 -23.68 -8.45
N THR A 376 23.05 -22.41 -8.85
CA THR A 376 24.06 -21.38 -8.66
C THR A 376 23.91 -20.74 -7.27
N GLU A 377 24.94 -20.86 -6.44
CA GLU A 377 24.98 -20.23 -5.12
C GLU A 377 25.38 -18.75 -5.17
N GLU A 378 26.23 -18.38 -6.12
CA GLU A 378 26.83 -17.05 -6.22
C GLU A 378 26.86 -16.53 -7.66
N VAL A 379 26.41 -15.30 -7.86
CA VAL A 379 26.51 -14.54 -9.11
C VAL A 379 27.48 -13.37 -8.91
N VAL A 380 28.53 -13.29 -9.75
CA VAL A 380 29.54 -12.23 -9.67
C VAL A 380 29.38 -11.28 -10.85
N LEU A 381 29.08 -10.02 -10.55
CA LEU A 381 28.86 -8.94 -11.52
C LEU A 381 30.01 -7.95 -11.52
N ALA A 382 30.38 -7.47 -12.71
CA ALA A 382 31.28 -6.34 -12.83
C ALA A 382 30.55 -5.03 -12.45
N TYR A 383 31.28 -4.00 -12.02
CA TYR A 383 30.71 -2.69 -11.66
C TYR A 383 29.78 -2.09 -12.73
N LYS A 384 30.08 -2.30 -14.02
CA LYS A 384 29.26 -1.81 -15.12
C LYS A 384 27.97 -2.61 -15.34
N GLN A 385 27.85 -3.80 -14.74
CA GLN A 385 26.68 -4.70 -14.83
C GLN A 385 25.72 -4.41 -13.67
N ASN A 386 25.36 -3.16 -13.47
CA ASN A 386 24.66 -2.64 -12.31
C ASN A 386 23.13 -2.60 -12.47
N VAL A 387 22.59 -3.12 -13.56
CA VAL A 387 21.15 -3.32 -13.78
C VAL A 387 20.91 -4.79 -14.03
N PHE A 388 20.32 -5.47 -13.08
CA PHE A 388 20.01 -6.89 -13.20
C PHE A 388 18.61 -7.20 -12.65
N THR A 389 18.03 -8.26 -13.20
CA THR A 389 16.72 -8.77 -12.79
C THR A 389 16.88 -10.25 -12.45
N VAL A 390 16.31 -10.64 -11.31
CA VAL A 390 16.22 -12.04 -10.91
C VAL A 390 14.78 -12.49 -11.05
N LEU A 391 14.57 -13.58 -11.79
CA LEU A 391 13.27 -14.22 -11.98
C LEU A 391 13.17 -15.40 -11.02
N PHE A 392 12.00 -15.60 -10.44
CA PHE A 392 11.74 -16.70 -9.53
C PHE A 392 10.32 -17.26 -9.75
N ALA A 393 10.12 -18.49 -9.36
CA ALA A 393 8.83 -19.16 -9.39
C ALA A 393 8.67 -20.05 -8.17
N SER A 394 7.42 -20.38 -7.82
CA SER A 394 7.14 -21.39 -6.81
C SER A 394 6.59 -22.67 -7.45
N ASP A 395 6.71 -23.78 -6.75
CA ASP A 395 6.11 -25.06 -7.12
C ASP A 395 4.62 -25.16 -6.78
N ASN A 396 3.99 -24.04 -6.41
CA ASN A 396 2.55 -23.99 -6.18
C ASN A 396 1.79 -23.89 -7.50
N PHE A 397 1.22 -25.01 -7.96
CA PHE A 397 0.40 -25.11 -9.17
C PHE A 397 -1.10 -24.95 -8.90
N VAL A 398 -1.50 -24.81 -7.64
CA VAL A 398 -2.90 -24.60 -7.24
C VAL A 398 -3.14 -23.09 -7.16
N LEU A 399 -3.88 -22.55 -8.13
CA LEU A 399 -4.12 -21.09 -8.26
C LEU A 399 -2.80 -20.27 -8.16
N PRO A 400 -1.86 -20.47 -9.08
CA PRO A 400 -0.54 -19.85 -9.01
C PRO A 400 -0.61 -18.32 -9.03
N GLU A 401 -1.65 -17.75 -9.62
CA GLU A 401 -1.93 -16.31 -9.65
C GLU A 401 -2.27 -15.71 -8.27
N LYS A 402 -2.61 -16.54 -7.28
CA LYS A 402 -2.82 -16.11 -5.88
C LYS A 402 -1.55 -16.24 -5.03
N THR A 403 -0.48 -16.81 -5.58
CA THR A 403 0.80 -16.92 -4.89
C THR A 403 1.39 -15.53 -4.66
N GLN A 404 1.69 -15.19 -3.41
CA GLN A 404 2.37 -13.96 -3.05
C GLN A 404 3.84 -14.25 -2.80
N TYR A 405 4.70 -13.41 -3.36
CA TYR A 405 6.15 -13.50 -3.15
C TYR A 405 6.62 -12.36 -2.27
N PHE A 406 7.51 -12.71 -1.35
CA PHE A 406 8.20 -11.77 -0.48
C PHE A 406 9.68 -11.87 -0.75
N TYR A 407 10.34 -10.74 -0.90
CA TYR A 407 11.77 -10.71 -1.17
C TYR A 407 12.48 -9.67 -0.31
N LYS A 408 13.74 -9.94 -0.04
CA LYS A 408 14.63 -9.07 0.71
C LYS A 408 16.04 -9.20 0.14
N LEU A 409 16.72 -8.07 -0.08
CA LEU A 409 18.12 -8.04 -0.45
C LEU A 409 18.92 -7.60 0.78
N GLU A 410 19.51 -8.56 1.49
CA GLU A 410 20.38 -8.29 2.63
C GLU A 410 21.59 -7.48 2.20
N GLY A 411 21.92 -6.43 2.95
CA GLY A 411 22.91 -5.42 2.59
C GLY A 411 22.33 -4.21 1.84
N PHE A 412 21.04 -4.23 1.47
CA PHE A 412 20.38 -3.12 0.80
C PHE A 412 19.09 -2.68 1.50
N ASN A 413 18.21 -3.62 1.86
CA ASN A 413 16.96 -3.31 2.58
C ASN A 413 16.80 -4.19 3.82
N GLU A 414 16.23 -3.61 4.90
CA GLU A 414 16.05 -4.31 6.17
C GLU A 414 14.75 -5.12 6.21
N ASN A 415 13.69 -4.63 5.57
CA ASN A 415 12.37 -5.22 5.61
C ASN A 415 12.08 -6.08 4.38
N TRP A 416 11.19 -7.08 4.57
CA TRP A 416 10.62 -7.85 3.48
C TRP A 416 9.70 -6.96 2.63
N LEU A 417 9.88 -7.02 1.32
CA LEU A 417 9.04 -6.37 0.32
C LEU A 417 8.15 -7.41 -0.35
N THR A 418 6.95 -7.00 -0.73
CA THR A 418 6.00 -7.86 -1.44
C THR A 418 6.10 -7.59 -2.94
N SER A 419 6.24 -8.65 -3.74
CA SER A 419 6.07 -8.57 -5.19
C SER A 419 4.60 -8.59 -5.54
N MET A 420 4.16 -7.77 -6.51
CA MET A 420 2.81 -7.90 -7.07
C MET A 420 2.66 -9.27 -7.73
N SER A 421 1.48 -9.86 -7.61
CA SER A 421 1.19 -11.26 -8.03
C SER A 421 1.58 -11.58 -9.47
N ASP A 422 1.60 -10.60 -10.36
CA ASP A 422 1.91 -10.79 -11.79
C ASP A 422 3.41 -10.66 -12.11
N MET A 423 4.23 -10.22 -11.15
CA MET A 423 5.65 -9.99 -11.34
C MET A 423 6.48 -10.99 -10.54
N HIS A 424 6.77 -12.13 -11.16
CA HIS A 424 7.67 -13.16 -10.61
C HIS A 424 9.15 -12.77 -10.80
N ARG A 425 9.48 -11.49 -10.59
CA ARG A 425 10.83 -10.94 -10.79
C ARG A 425 11.08 -9.73 -9.90
N VAL A 426 12.34 -9.49 -9.61
CA VAL A 426 12.81 -8.28 -8.94
C VAL A 426 13.97 -7.68 -9.71
N THR A 427 13.96 -6.39 -9.90
CA THR A 427 15.01 -5.65 -10.61
C THR A 427 15.73 -4.72 -9.64
N TYR A 428 17.03 -4.75 -9.67
CA TYR A 428 17.89 -3.84 -8.93
C TYR A 428 18.72 -3.01 -9.90
N THR A 429 18.88 -1.74 -9.57
CA THR A 429 19.65 -0.80 -10.37
C THR A 429 20.64 -0.05 -9.50
N ASN A 430 21.85 0.17 -10.01
CA ASN A 430 22.85 1.03 -9.41
C ASN A 430 23.24 0.69 -7.97
N LEU A 431 23.33 -0.61 -7.66
CA LEU A 431 23.85 -1.06 -6.36
C LEU A 431 25.35 -0.73 -6.23
N ALA A 432 25.77 -0.37 -5.02
CA ALA A 432 27.18 -0.14 -4.71
C ALA A 432 27.99 -1.44 -4.81
N PRO A 433 29.30 -1.38 -5.03
CA PRO A 433 30.17 -2.54 -4.92
C PRO A 433 30.06 -3.17 -3.53
N GLY A 434 29.84 -4.48 -3.50
CA GLY A 434 29.63 -5.19 -2.23
C GLY A 434 29.06 -6.60 -2.45
N THR A 435 28.77 -7.26 -1.35
CA THR A 435 28.14 -8.58 -1.31
C THR A 435 26.73 -8.44 -0.76
N TYR A 436 25.76 -8.98 -1.49
CA TYR A 436 24.35 -8.97 -1.17
C TYR A 436 23.80 -10.39 -1.18
N ILE A 437 22.77 -10.65 -0.40
CA ILE A 437 22.05 -11.94 -0.41
C ILE A 437 20.59 -11.66 -0.71
N LEU A 438 20.15 -12.05 -1.90
CA LEU A 438 18.73 -12.01 -2.26
C LEU A 438 18.05 -13.23 -1.63
N LYS A 439 17.07 -12.96 -0.78
CA LYS A 439 16.19 -13.97 -0.18
C LYS A 439 14.78 -13.80 -0.72
N VAL A 440 14.17 -14.91 -1.12
CA VAL A 440 12.79 -14.93 -1.64
C VAL A 440 12.03 -16.06 -0.96
N LYS A 441 10.81 -15.78 -0.54
CA LYS A 441 9.85 -16.76 -0.03
C LYS A 441 8.48 -16.52 -0.63
N ALA A 442 7.62 -17.51 -0.62
CA ALA A 442 6.27 -17.40 -1.15
C ALA A 442 5.22 -17.92 -0.17
N THR A 443 3.98 -17.45 -0.34
CA THR A 443 2.80 -18.11 0.22
C THR A 443 2.09 -18.88 -0.89
N ASN A 444 1.35 -19.93 -0.51
CA ASN A 444 0.46 -20.58 -1.46
C ASN A 444 -0.84 -19.76 -1.66
N SER A 445 -1.77 -20.27 -2.46
CA SER A 445 -3.06 -19.63 -2.78
C SER A 445 -3.94 -19.33 -1.55
N ASP A 446 -3.73 -20.01 -0.45
CA ASP A 446 -4.48 -19.87 0.81
C ASP A 446 -3.68 -19.15 1.92
N GLY A 447 -2.54 -18.53 1.57
CA GLY A 447 -1.76 -17.70 2.47
C GLY A 447 -0.76 -18.46 3.38
N TYR A 448 -0.62 -19.78 3.23
CA TYR A 448 0.37 -20.54 3.99
C TYR A 448 1.77 -20.27 3.43
N ALA A 449 2.65 -19.72 4.26
CA ALA A 449 4.02 -19.39 3.89
C ALA A 449 4.93 -20.62 3.86
N GLY A 450 5.77 -20.73 2.84
CA GLY A 450 6.86 -21.68 2.79
C GLY A 450 7.84 -21.45 3.95
N THR A 451 8.38 -22.54 4.49
CA THR A 451 9.37 -22.50 5.58
C THR A 451 10.79 -22.27 5.06
N GLU A 452 11.04 -22.62 3.81
CA GLU A 452 12.36 -22.51 3.17
C GLU A 452 12.43 -21.19 2.38
N GLU A 453 13.52 -20.44 2.60
CA GLU A 453 13.86 -19.25 1.84
C GLU A 453 14.82 -19.64 0.71
N ALA A 454 14.49 -19.30 -0.54
CA ALA A 454 15.45 -19.35 -1.62
C ALA A 454 16.46 -18.21 -1.45
N SER A 455 17.75 -18.49 -1.49
CA SER A 455 18.81 -17.51 -1.33
C SER A 455 19.78 -17.52 -2.50
N LEU A 456 20.18 -16.34 -2.98
CA LEU A 456 21.16 -16.15 -4.05
C LEU A 456 22.15 -15.06 -3.62
N LYS A 457 23.43 -15.41 -3.55
CA LYS A 457 24.49 -14.46 -3.26
C LYS A 457 24.87 -13.69 -4.52
N ILE A 458 24.88 -12.36 -4.42
CA ILE A 458 25.19 -11.46 -5.54
C ILE A 458 26.39 -10.59 -5.11
N VAL A 459 27.48 -10.69 -5.84
CA VAL A 459 28.71 -9.94 -5.59
C VAL A 459 28.92 -8.94 -6.71
N ILE A 460 28.96 -7.65 -6.37
CA ILE A 460 29.27 -6.57 -7.30
C ILE A 460 30.70 -6.14 -7.06
N LEU A 461 31.56 -6.38 -8.06
CA LEU A 461 32.97 -6.05 -7.98
C LEU A 461 33.19 -4.54 -8.02
N PRO A 462 34.17 -4.00 -7.25
CA PRO A 462 34.49 -2.60 -7.32
C PRO A 462 35.11 -2.24 -8.68
N PRO A 463 34.92 -0.99 -9.16
CA PRO A 463 35.61 -0.50 -10.35
C PRO A 463 37.12 -0.45 -10.12
N PHE A 464 37.90 -0.47 -11.21
CA PHE A 464 39.37 -0.53 -11.12
C PHE A 464 39.98 0.59 -10.26
N TRP A 465 39.33 1.76 -10.21
CA TRP A 465 39.78 2.90 -9.40
C TRP A 465 39.47 2.81 -7.91
N MET A 466 38.67 1.82 -7.47
CA MET A 466 38.39 1.50 -6.06
C MET A 466 39.09 0.21 -5.60
N THR A 467 40.00 -0.30 -6.39
CA THR A 467 40.79 -1.48 -6.00
C THR A 467 41.94 -1.09 -5.06
N PRO A 468 42.46 -1.99 -4.20
CA PRO A 468 43.62 -1.72 -3.35
C PRO A 468 44.83 -1.17 -4.11
N TRP A 469 45.04 -1.67 -5.32
CA TRP A 469 46.13 -1.19 -6.20
C TRP A 469 45.92 0.27 -6.64
N ALA A 470 44.70 0.67 -6.92
CA ALA A 470 44.38 2.07 -7.26
C ALA A 470 44.70 3.01 -6.09
N TYR A 471 44.37 2.61 -4.87
CA TYR A 471 44.68 3.43 -3.67
C TYR A 471 46.19 3.55 -3.46
N ILE A 472 47.00 2.50 -3.74
CA ILE A 472 48.45 2.60 -3.71
C ILE A 472 48.94 3.61 -4.74
N VAL A 473 48.41 3.57 -5.96
CA VAL A 473 48.79 4.55 -7.02
C VAL A 473 48.39 5.98 -6.58
N TYR A 474 47.21 6.18 -5.99
CA TYR A 474 46.79 7.51 -5.48
C TYR A 474 47.72 8.00 -4.36
N ALA A 475 48.10 7.12 -3.44
CA ALA A 475 49.05 7.45 -2.39
C ALA A 475 50.40 7.90 -2.95
N LEU A 476 50.93 7.16 -3.95
CA LEU A 476 52.17 7.51 -4.63
C LEU A 476 52.08 8.84 -5.39
N LEU A 477 50.96 9.08 -6.06
CA LEU A 477 50.71 10.37 -6.75
C LEU A 477 50.67 11.54 -5.76
N ILE A 478 49.97 11.38 -4.61
CA ILE A 478 49.92 12.39 -3.55
C ILE A 478 51.33 12.69 -3.02
N VAL A 479 52.12 11.61 -2.72
CA VAL A 479 53.51 11.76 -2.27
C VAL A 479 54.34 12.49 -3.34
N GLY A 480 54.15 12.12 -4.62
CA GLY A 480 54.83 12.79 -5.75
C GLY A 480 54.49 14.28 -5.85
N VAL A 481 53.22 14.62 -5.75
CA VAL A 481 52.76 16.05 -5.78
C VAL A 481 53.32 16.84 -4.60
N VAL A 482 53.26 16.27 -3.40
CA VAL A 482 53.82 16.90 -2.20
C VAL A 482 55.34 17.10 -2.34
N SER A 483 56.08 16.05 -2.77
CA SER A 483 57.51 16.11 -2.98
C SER A 483 57.88 17.13 -4.04
N PHE A 484 57.15 17.17 -5.16
CA PHE A 484 57.35 18.17 -6.22
C PHE A 484 57.04 19.60 -5.72
N SER A 485 56.01 19.76 -4.93
CA SER A 485 55.66 21.07 -4.34
C SER A 485 56.76 21.56 -3.38
N LEU A 486 57.24 20.67 -2.52
CA LEU A 486 58.36 20.96 -1.62
C LEU A 486 59.64 21.29 -2.40
N TYR A 487 59.95 20.54 -3.44
CA TYR A 487 61.08 20.82 -4.32
C TYR A 487 60.93 22.19 -5.02
N ALA A 488 59.75 22.48 -5.54
CA ALA A 488 59.47 23.75 -6.18
C ALA A 488 59.61 24.96 -5.20
N VAL A 489 59.13 24.78 -3.97
CA VAL A 489 59.31 25.80 -2.93
C VAL A 489 60.79 25.98 -2.58
N GLN A 490 61.51 24.90 -2.33
CA GLN A 490 62.95 24.94 -2.06
C GLN A 490 63.74 25.61 -3.21
N ARG A 491 63.38 25.27 -4.45
CA ARG A 491 64.01 25.88 -5.63
C ARG A 491 63.74 27.36 -5.72
N ARG A 492 62.51 27.80 -5.39
CA ARG A 492 62.17 29.25 -5.33
C ARG A 492 62.95 29.97 -4.24
N GLU A 493 63.08 29.39 -3.06
CA GLU A 493 63.87 29.98 -1.98
C GLU A 493 65.37 30.01 -2.30
N ARG A 494 65.94 28.97 -2.92
CA ARG A 494 67.31 29.01 -3.41
C ARG A 494 67.54 30.06 -4.47
N ASN A 495 66.60 30.26 -5.40
CA ASN A 495 66.69 31.28 -6.40
C ASN A 495 66.59 32.67 -5.79
N LYS A 496 65.71 32.91 -4.85
CA LYS A 496 65.63 34.17 -4.11
C LYS A 496 66.91 34.48 -3.34
N PHE A 497 67.49 33.43 -2.71
CA PHE A 497 68.76 33.58 -2.02
C PHE A 497 69.89 33.94 -2.97
N ARG A 498 69.99 33.27 -4.11
CA ARG A 498 70.96 33.60 -5.17
C ARG A 498 70.79 35.04 -5.68
N ILE A 499 69.55 35.46 -5.93
CA ILE A 499 69.29 36.82 -6.40
C ILE A 499 69.73 37.85 -5.33
N ARG A 500 69.43 37.64 -4.07
CA ARG A 500 69.87 38.48 -2.97
C ARG A 500 71.42 38.55 -2.86
N GLN A 501 72.12 37.41 -3.00
CA GLN A 501 73.55 37.40 -3.04
C GLN A 501 74.11 38.19 -4.22
N ILE A 502 73.56 38.06 -5.40
CA ILE A 502 73.99 38.84 -6.59
C ILE A 502 73.73 40.33 -6.38
N GLU A 503 72.61 40.70 -5.77
CA GLU A 503 72.29 42.11 -5.45
C GLU A 503 73.25 42.67 -4.38
N GLU A 504 73.56 41.92 -3.34
CA GLU A 504 74.57 42.33 -2.31
C GLU A 504 75.95 42.46 -2.89
N ASP A 505 76.38 41.48 -3.77
CA ASP A 505 77.66 41.56 -4.43
C ASP A 505 77.75 42.74 -5.44
N ALA A 506 76.64 43.02 -6.16
CA ALA A 506 76.53 44.15 -7.02
C ALA A 506 76.63 45.48 -6.24
N LYS A 507 75.96 45.54 -5.09
CA LYS A 507 76.00 46.71 -4.21
C LYS A 507 77.44 46.96 -3.63
N LYS A 508 78.07 45.84 -3.19
CA LYS A 508 79.48 45.94 -2.74
C LYS A 508 80.45 46.38 -3.83
N ARG A 509 80.26 45.91 -5.08
CA ARG A 509 81.04 46.34 -6.22
C ARG A 509 80.81 47.85 -6.53
N GLU A 510 79.59 48.32 -6.43
CA GLU A 510 79.22 49.72 -6.66
C GLU A 510 79.83 50.60 -5.53
N GLU A 511 79.75 50.19 -4.29
CA GLU A 511 80.38 50.89 -3.17
C GLU A 511 81.90 50.93 -3.32
N LEU A 512 82.55 49.82 -3.75
CA LEU A 512 83.97 49.77 -4.03
C LEU A 512 84.33 50.68 -5.21
N SER A 513 83.50 50.71 -6.25
CA SER A 513 83.69 51.59 -7.41
C SER A 513 83.57 53.09 -6.99
N GLN A 514 82.57 53.42 -6.18
CA GLN A 514 82.41 54.77 -5.63
C GLN A 514 83.58 55.19 -4.73
N MET A 515 84.09 54.21 -3.87
CA MET A 515 85.27 54.48 -3.08
C MET A 515 86.53 54.71 -3.93
N LYS A 516 86.73 53.85 -4.99
CA LYS A 516 87.81 54.11 -5.98
C LYS A 516 87.68 55.45 -6.64
N PHE A 517 86.45 55.79 -7.08
CA PHE A 517 86.20 57.07 -7.71
C PHE A 517 86.52 58.25 -6.77
N ARG A 518 86.08 58.23 -5.54
CA ARG A 518 86.36 59.18 -4.50
C ARG A 518 87.90 59.26 -4.24
N PHE A 519 88.56 58.10 -4.16
CA PHE A 519 90.02 58.04 -3.97
C PHE A 519 90.75 58.73 -5.13
N PHE A 520 90.42 58.36 -6.36
CA PHE A 520 91.00 58.98 -7.53
C PHE A 520 90.68 60.50 -7.62
N THR A 521 89.50 60.93 -7.26
CA THR A 521 89.12 62.32 -7.22
C THR A 521 89.95 63.09 -6.20
N ASN A 522 90.06 62.55 -4.99
CA ASN A 522 90.85 63.12 -3.91
C ASN A 522 92.33 63.15 -4.25
N VAL A 523 92.89 62.06 -4.77
CA VAL A 523 94.30 62.01 -5.20
C VAL A 523 94.54 63.02 -6.35
N SER A 524 93.62 63.15 -7.30
CA SER A 524 93.73 64.11 -8.38
C SER A 524 93.69 65.55 -7.84
N HIS A 525 92.88 65.80 -6.81
CA HIS A 525 92.85 67.12 -6.18
C HIS A 525 94.13 67.41 -5.40
N GLU A 526 94.65 66.45 -4.66
CA GLU A 526 95.87 66.60 -3.88
C GLU A 526 97.11 66.66 -4.76
N LEU A 527 97.11 65.96 -5.90
CA LEU A 527 98.18 66.08 -6.88
C LEU A 527 98.12 67.42 -7.73
N ARG A 528 96.92 67.94 -7.97
CA ARG A 528 96.77 69.17 -8.71
C ARG A 528 97.32 70.36 -7.96
N THR A 529 97.16 70.44 -6.66
CA THR A 529 97.67 71.54 -5.84
C THR A 529 99.16 71.66 -5.86
N PRO A 530 100.00 70.62 -5.63
CA PRO A 530 101.44 70.75 -5.74
C PRO A 530 101.92 70.96 -7.18
N LEU A 531 101.19 70.31 -8.16
CA LEU A 531 101.54 70.48 -9.57
C LEU A 531 101.29 71.91 -10.03
N THR A 532 100.18 72.57 -9.61
CA THR A 532 99.88 73.97 -9.89
C THR A 532 100.94 74.90 -9.24
N LEU A 533 101.39 74.53 -8.02
CA LEU A 533 102.42 75.26 -7.31
C LEU A 533 103.80 75.16 -8.03
N ILE A 534 104.04 74.12 -8.79
CA ILE A 534 105.26 73.90 -9.59
C ILE A 534 105.09 74.55 -10.99
N ILE A 535 103.97 74.33 -11.64
CA ILE A 535 103.69 74.81 -12.99
C ILE A 535 103.55 76.33 -13.02
N SER A 536 102.87 76.94 -12.04
CA SER A 536 102.66 78.39 -11.99
C SER A 536 103.96 79.21 -11.86
N PRO A 537 104.94 78.82 -11.01
CA PRO A 537 106.26 79.48 -10.99
C PRO A 537 107.07 79.20 -12.24
N MET A 538 106.97 77.96 -12.84
CA MET A 538 107.64 77.68 -14.11
C MET A 538 107.07 78.44 -15.27
N GLU A 539 105.75 78.65 -15.34
CA GLU A 539 105.10 79.48 -16.35
C GLU A 539 105.46 80.95 -16.18
N SER A 540 105.60 81.40 -14.91
CA SER A 540 106.13 82.75 -14.65
C SER A 540 107.59 82.92 -15.06
N MET A 541 108.43 81.92 -14.77
CA MET A 541 109.80 81.90 -15.19
C MET A 541 109.97 81.85 -16.75
N MET A 542 109.11 81.13 -17.41
CA MET A 542 109.11 81.06 -18.87
C MET A 542 108.69 82.34 -19.53
N LYS A 543 107.91 83.18 -18.84
CA LYS A 543 107.52 84.54 -19.32
C LYS A 543 108.61 85.58 -19.15
N GLU A 544 109.55 85.33 -18.24
CA GLU A 544 110.68 86.24 -17.98
C GLU A 544 111.91 85.93 -18.76
N ILE A 545 111.99 84.81 -19.43
CA ILE A 545 113.17 84.44 -20.28
C ILE A 545 112.88 84.80 -21.73
N THR A 546 113.49 85.84 -22.10
CA THR A 546 113.38 86.39 -23.43
C THR A 546 114.33 85.74 -24.48
N ASP A 547 114.81 84.54 -24.23
CA ASP A 547 115.70 83.82 -25.14
C ASP A 547 115.04 82.59 -25.78
N GLU A 548 114.72 82.65 -27.08
CA GLU A 548 114.00 81.69 -27.87
C GLU A 548 114.55 80.23 -27.87
N LYS A 549 115.80 80.06 -27.38
CA LYS A 549 116.41 78.74 -27.33
C LYS A 549 116.14 77.88 -26.10
N LEU A 550 115.57 78.48 -25.03
CA LEU A 550 115.23 77.74 -23.80
C LEU A 550 113.72 77.33 -23.73
N HIS A 551 112.85 77.92 -24.50
CA HIS A 551 111.43 77.66 -24.51
C HIS A 551 111.06 76.24 -25.01
N GLY A 552 111.84 75.68 -25.90
CA GLY A 552 111.62 74.32 -26.45
C GLY A 552 112.09 73.14 -25.55
N LYS A 553 112.76 73.44 -24.40
CA LYS A 553 113.23 72.36 -23.48
C LYS A 553 112.40 72.17 -22.21
N LEU A 554 111.39 73.09 -21.96
CA LEU A 554 110.57 73.03 -20.75
C LEU A 554 109.08 72.76 -21.00
N GLN A 555 108.61 72.54 -22.23
CA GLN A 555 107.40 71.94 -22.64
C GLN A 555 107.64 70.41 -22.82
#